data_707f0396cdd9d58a2e0db4ca85fabd86
#
_entry.id   707f0396cdd9d58a2e0db4ca85fabd86
#
_cell.length_a   1.000
_cell.length_b   1.000
_cell.length_c   1.000
_cell.angle_alpha   90.00
_cell.angle_beta   90.00
_cell.angle_gamma   90.00
#
_symmetry.space_group_name_H-M   'P 1'
#
loop_
_entity.id
_entity.type
_entity.pdbx_description
1 polymer ?
#
loop_
_entity_poly.entity_id
_entity_poly.type
_entity_poly.pdbx_seq_one_letter_code
_entity_poly.pdbx_strand_id
1 'polypeptide(L)'
;MTDAAALPGQPRGVVTSGPATARAVNVLAPNASAMTLDGTNTWLVSEPGSDLAVVIDPGPLDEVHLRAVIATAEQAGKRIALTLLTHGHPDHAEGAGRFAELTRTKVRALDPALRLGDEGLAAGDVIRTGGLELRVVPTPGHTSDSLCFHLPADRAVLTGDTILGRGTTVVAHPDGRLGDYLDSLRRLRSLTVDDGVHTVLPGHGPVLEDAQGAVEFYLAHRAHRLAQVETAVENGCLTPEAVVAQVYADVDRSLWPAAEWSVRAQLEYLQDHGLIPGGPE
;
A
#
# COMPACT_ATOMS: atom_id res chain seq x y z
N MET A 1 4.24 -4.89 23.45
CA MET A 1 4.42 -5.01 21.99
C MET A 1 4.02 -6.44 21.63
N THR A 2 2.75 -6.66 21.39
CA THR A 2 2.23 -7.95 20.95
C THR A 2 2.52 -8.06 19.45
N ASP A 3 3.37 -9.02 19.12
CA ASP A 3 3.68 -9.47 17.76
C ASP A 3 2.34 -9.73 17.04
N ALA A 4 1.95 -8.82 16.13
CA ALA A 4 0.82 -9.09 15.24
C ALA A 4 1.18 -10.38 14.53
N ALA A 5 0.45 -11.45 14.82
CA ALA A 5 0.81 -12.81 14.46
C ALA A 5 1.23 -12.87 12.99
N ALA A 6 2.51 -13.10 12.76
CA ALA A 6 3.06 -13.24 11.42
C ALA A 6 2.31 -14.39 10.76
N LEU A 7 1.66 -14.10 9.65
CA LEU A 7 0.90 -15.09 8.89
C LEU A 7 1.88 -16.15 8.35
N PRO A 8 1.47 -17.41 8.19
CA PRO A 8 2.36 -18.48 7.74
C PRO A 8 3.08 -18.08 6.44
N GLY A 9 4.42 -18.12 6.43
CA GLY A 9 5.24 -17.79 5.26
C GLY A 9 5.70 -16.33 5.14
N GLN A 10 5.31 -15.43 6.06
CA GLN A 10 5.82 -14.06 6.02
C GLN A 10 7.20 -13.92 6.69
N PRO A 11 8.12 -13.12 6.12
CA PRO A 11 9.44 -12.91 6.70
C PRO A 11 9.31 -12.22 8.07
N ARG A 12 10.03 -12.75 9.06
CA ARG A 12 10.17 -12.15 10.39
C ARG A 12 11.41 -11.27 10.38
N GLY A 13 11.24 -10.01 10.10
CA GLY A 13 12.36 -9.05 10.14
C GLY A 13 11.88 -7.67 10.53
N VAL A 14 12.75 -6.94 11.26
CA VAL A 14 12.58 -5.50 11.46
C VAL A 14 13.01 -4.82 10.17
N VAL A 15 12.15 -3.93 9.65
CA VAL A 15 12.49 -3.13 8.47
C VAL A 15 13.59 -2.13 8.83
N THR A 16 14.59 -2.07 7.99
CA THR A 16 15.66 -1.07 8.09
C THR A 16 15.81 -0.34 6.76
N SER A 17 16.24 0.92 6.80
CA SER A 17 16.60 1.63 5.59
C SER A 17 17.77 0.93 4.88
N GLY A 18 17.70 0.86 3.55
CA GLY A 18 18.77 0.25 2.75
C GLY A 18 18.30 -0.25 1.37
N PRO A 19 19.23 -0.81 0.59
CA PRO A 19 18.92 -1.36 -0.73
C PRO A 19 18.00 -2.59 -0.60
N ALA A 20 16.97 -2.64 -1.46
CA ALA A 20 16.01 -3.73 -1.55
C ALA A 20 16.15 -4.51 -2.87
N THR A 21 16.40 -3.80 -3.98
CA THR A 21 16.66 -4.37 -5.29
C THR A 21 17.82 -3.63 -5.96
N ALA A 22 18.14 -3.96 -7.20
CA ALA A 22 19.19 -3.25 -7.95
C ALA A 22 18.86 -1.76 -8.17
N ARG A 23 17.55 -1.40 -8.16
CA ARG A 23 17.06 -0.05 -8.47
C ARG A 23 16.34 0.63 -7.32
N ALA A 24 15.88 -0.09 -6.31
CA ALA A 24 15.08 0.44 -5.21
C ALA A 24 15.82 0.42 -3.88
N VAL A 25 15.82 1.55 -3.20
CA VAL A 25 16.36 1.75 -1.85
C VAL A 25 15.23 2.21 -0.93
N ASN A 26 15.06 1.57 0.21
CA ASN A 26 14.13 1.97 1.25
C ASN A 26 14.74 3.03 2.17
N VAL A 27 13.98 4.08 2.47
CA VAL A 27 14.25 5.00 3.57
C VAL A 27 13.03 4.94 4.50
N LEU A 28 13.20 4.31 5.66
CA LEU A 28 12.11 4.10 6.61
C LEU A 28 11.81 5.37 7.40
N ALA A 29 10.55 5.81 7.39
CA ALA A 29 10.07 6.93 8.18
C ALA A 29 9.93 6.55 9.66
N PRO A 30 10.20 7.47 10.62
CA PRO A 30 10.16 7.19 12.06
C PRO A 30 8.74 7.32 12.65
N ASN A 31 7.72 6.82 11.95
CA ASN A 31 6.31 6.92 12.32
C ASN A 31 5.69 5.54 12.67
N ALA A 32 6.45 4.67 13.32
CA ALA A 32 5.99 3.35 13.71
C ALA A 32 4.72 3.38 14.56
N SER A 33 3.72 2.58 14.20
CA SER A 33 2.44 2.45 14.90
C SER A 33 1.76 1.12 14.57
N ALA A 34 0.60 0.86 15.17
CA ALA A 34 -0.20 -0.30 14.82
C ALA A 34 -0.69 -0.28 13.36
N MET A 35 -0.82 0.89 12.73
CA MET A 35 -1.26 1.07 11.35
C MET A 35 -0.09 1.10 10.35
N THR A 36 1.05 1.63 10.77
CA THR A 36 2.22 1.82 9.91
C THR A 36 3.34 0.79 10.16
N LEU A 37 3.11 -0.18 11.03
CA LEU A 37 4.06 -1.22 11.41
C LEU A 37 5.38 -0.63 11.96
N ASP A 38 6.51 -0.87 11.28
CA ASP A 38 7.82 -0.32 11.67
C ASP A 38 7.96 1.15 11.23
N GLY A 39 7.04 1.66 10.42
CA GLY A 39 7.01 2.97 9.79
C GLY A 39 6.64 2.87 8.31
N THR A 40 6.54 4.03 7.65
CA THR A 40 6.28 4.11 6.21
C THR A 40 7.58 3.94 5.42
N ASN A 41 7.55 3.09 4.42
CA ASN A 41 8.65 2.89 3.48
C ASN A 41 8.59 3.96 2.39
N THR A 42 9.50 4.93 2.42
CA THR A 42 9.76 5.82 1.29
C THR A 42 10.72 5.13 0.32
N TRP A 43 10.34 5.00 -0.94
CA TRP A 43 11.16 4.33 -1.93
C TRP A 43 11.90 5.32 -2.83
N LEU A 44 13.24 5.25 -2.82
CA LEU A 44 14.10 5.92 -3.78
C LEU A 44 14.42 4.94 -4.91
N VAL A 45 13.94 5.23 -6.13
CA VAL A 45 14.07 4.32 -7.28
C VAL A 45 14.86 5.00 -8.40
N SER A 46 15.87 4.29 -8.94
CA SER A 46 16.74 4.86 -9.98
C SER A 46 17.38 3.78 -10.84
N GLU A 47 17.63 4.07 -12.11
CA GLU A 47 18.43 3.20 -12.97
C GLU A 47 19.90 3.22 -12.51
N PRO A 48 20.56 2.02 -12.42
CA PRO A 48 22.00 1.97 -12.19
C PRO A 48 22.77 2.80 -13.24
N GLY A 49 23.72 3.62 -12.76
CA GLY A 49 24.51 4.52 -13.62
C GLY A 49 23.81 5.85 -13.98
N SER A 50 22.52 6.01 -13.69
CA SER A 50 21.83 7.30 -13.85
C SER A 50 22.14 8.26 -12.70
N ASP A 51 22.17 9.55 -12.97
CA ASP A 51 22.21 10.62 -11.97
C ASP A 51 20.81 11.08 -11.50
N LEU A 52 19.74 10.42 -12.01
CA LEU A 52 18.35 10.76 -11.69
C LEU A 52 17.70 9.65 -10.84
N ALA A 53 16.87 10.07 -9.90
CA ALA A 53 16.03 9.19 -9.10
C ALA A 53 14.59 9.70 -9.04
N VAL A 54 13.66 8.78 -8.81
CA VAL A 54 12.25 9.02 -8.49
C VAL A 54 12.03 8.64 -7.04
N VAL A 55 11.28 9.46 -6.29
CA VAL A 55 10.83 9.11 -4.93
C VAL A 55 9.37 8.72 -4.99
N ILE A 56 9.03 7.62 -4.35
CA ILE A 56 7.65 7.14 -4.19
C ILE A 56 7.30 7.22 -2.71
N ASP A 57 6.19 7.91 -2.41
CA ASP A 57 5.67 8.18 -1.07
C ASP A 57 6.74 8.81 -0.16
N PRO A 58 6.92 10.16 -0.22
CA PRO A 58 7.91 10.84 0.61
C PRO A 58 7.64 10.73 2.11
N GLY A 59 6.45 10.21 2.48
CA GLY A 59 6.10 9.91 3.85
C GLY A 59 5.37 11.04 4.59
N PRO A 60 5.34 10.96 5.93
CA PRO A 60 4.70 11.98 6.77
C PRO A 60 5.46 13.32 6.69
N LEU A 61 4.83 14.39 7.16
CA LEU A 61 5.46 15.70 7.28
C LEU A 61 6.47 15.71 8.45
N ASP A 62 7.56 14.97 8.25
CA ASP A 62 8.71 14.91 9.16
C ASP A 62 9.96 15.45 8.45
N GLU A 63 10.42 16.63 8.86
CA GLU A 63 11.55 17.32 8.21
C GLU A 63 12.86 16.49 8.28
N VAL A 64 13.04 15.69 9.34
CA VAL A 64 14.24 14.85 9.49
C VAL A 64 14.20 13.70 8.49
N HIS A 65 13.05 13.05 8.34
CA HIS A 65 12.85 12.00 7.36
C HIS A 65 12.99 12.52 5.93
N LEU A 66 12.31 13.63 5.58
CA LEU A 66 12.40 14.21 4.25
C LEU A 66 13.84 14.54 3.86
N ARG A 67 14.63 15.09 4.79
CA ARG A 67 16.06 15.35 4.56
C ARG A 67 16.89 14.07 4.49
N ALA A 68 16.53 13.01 5.22
CA ALA A 68 17.22 11.72 5.13
C ALA A 68 17.01 11.09 3.74
N VAL A 69 15.81 11.21 3.15
CA VAL A 69 15.55 10.76 1.77
C VAL A 69 16.42 11.53 0.77
N ILE A 70 16.50 12.86 0.89
CA ILE A 70 17.36 13.69 0.03
C ILE A 70 18.82 13.31 0.18
N ALA A 71 19.32 13.19 1.42
CA ALA A 71 20.69 12.83 1.70
C ALA A 71 21.05 11.43 1.15
N THR A 72 20.11 10.48 1.21
CA THR A 72 20.29 9.15 0.60
C THR A 72 20.48 9.24 -0.91
N ALA A 73 19.71 10.07 -1.59
CA ALA A 73 19.88 10.30 -3.03
C ALA A 73 21.24 10.97 -3.35
N GLU A 74 21.60 12.02 -2.61
CA GLU A 74 22.85 12.75 -2.78
C GLU A 74 24.09 11.87 -2.53
N GLN A 75 24.09 11.05 -1.49
CA GLN A 75 25.17 10.08 -1.18
C GLN A 75 25.35 9.06 -2.30
N ALA A 76 24.26 8.70 -3.00
CA ALA A 76 24.31 7.85 -4.18
C ALA A 76 24.68 8.61 -5.47
N GLY A 77 25.00 9.92 -5.39
CA GLY A 77 25.31 10.76 -6.55
C GLY A 77 24.09 11.04 -7.43
N LYS A 78 22.89 11.04 -6.86
CA LYS A 78 21.62 11.17 -7.59
C LYS A 78 20.90 12.45 -7.23
N ARG A 79 20.19 13.02 -8.21
CA ARG A 79 19.25 14.12 -8.06
C ARG A 79 17.84 13.59 -8.18
N ILE A 80 16.97 13.97 -7.28
CA ILE A 80 15.55 13.63 -7.35
C ILE A 80 14.92 14.40 -8.50
N ALA A 81 14.32 13.71 -9.45
CA ALA A 81 13.71 14.28 -10.64
C ALA A 81 12.18 14.37 -10.54
N LEU A 82 11.56 13.49 -9.75
CA LEU A 82 10.11 13.36 -9.66
C LEU A 82 9.71 12.70 -8.35
N THR A 83 8.56 13.08 -7.82
CA THR A 83 7.87 12.42 -6.69
C THR A 83 6.57 11.82 -7.19
N LEU A 84 6.30 10.56 -6.82
CA LEU A 84 5.07 9.84 -7.12
C LEU A 84 4.38 9.47 -5.81
N LEU A 85 3.05 9.49 -5.80
CA LEU A 85 2.26 9.01 -4.67
C LEU A 85 1.49 7.75 -5.07
N THR A 86 1.50 6.76 -4.18
CA THR A 86 0.67 5.56 -4.32
C THR A 86 -0.79 5.89 -3.98
N HIS A 87 -1.03 6.68 -2.94
CA HIS A 87 -2.35 7.12 -2.49
C HIS A 87 -2.27 8.31 -1.53
N GLY A 88 -3.43 8.81 -1.09
CA GLY A 88 -3.54 10.06 -0.35
C GLY A 88 -3.46 9.98 1.17
N HIS A 89 -3.20 8.84 1.79
CA HIS A 89 -3.07 8.78 3.25
C HIS A 89 -1.91 9.67 3.76
N PRO A 90 -2.09 10.34 4.91
CA PRO A 90 -1.13 11.33 5.40
C PRO A 90 0.29 10.81 5.59
N ASP A 91 0.42 9.56 6.04
CA ASP A 91 1.72 8.94 6.25
C ASP A 91 2.49 8.61 4.95
N HIS A 92 1.85 8.70 3.77
CA HIS A 92 2.47 8.62 2.44
C HIS A 92 2.59 9.98 1.77
N ALA A 93 1.60 10.86 1.90
CA ALA A 93 1.40 12.05 1.08
C ALA A 93 1.63 13.38 1.80
N GLU A 94 1.50 13.45 3.15
CA GLU A 94 1.53 14.72 3.88
C GLU A 94 2.86 15.49 3.68
N GLY A 95 3.97 14.75 3.62
CA GLY A 95 5.30 15.32 3.36
C GLY A 95 5.53 15.79 1.93
N ALA A 96 4.68 15.41 0.96
CA ALA A 96 4.95 15.60 -0.47
C ALA A 96 5.12 17.07 -0.87
N GLY A 97 4.28 17.97 -0.33
CA GLY A 97 4.38 19.40 -0.58
C GLY A 97 5.73 19.97 -0.12
N ARG A 98 6.10 19.67 1.11
CA ARG A 98 7.37 20.10 1.69
C ARG A 98 8.58 19.47 0.98
N PHE A 99 8.48 18.22 0.60
CA PHE A 99 9.51 17.51 -0.14
C PHE A 99 9.74 18.14 -1.52
N ALA A 100 8.65 18.49 -2.23
CA ALA A 100 8.73 19.19 -3.51
C ALA A 100 9.40 20.56 -3.40
N GLU A 101 9.15 21.32 -2.33
CA GLU A 101 9.84 22.58 -2.07
C GLU A 101 11.35 22.37 -1.89
N LEU A 102 11.75 21.41 -1.07
CA LEU A 102 13.15 21.10 -0.78
C LEU A 102 13.92 20.63 -2.01
N THR A 103 13.29 19.84 -2.87
CA THR A 103 13.91 19.21 -4.04
C THR A 103 13.67 19.95 -5.33
N ARG A 104 12.72 20.89 -5.36
CA ARG A 104 12.21 21.59 -6.54
C ARG A 104 11.66 20.63 -7.60
N THR A 105 11.01 19.56 -7.14
CA THR A 105 10.40 18.56 -8.02
C THR A 105 8.89 18.72 -8.10
N LYS A 106 8.29 18.11 -9.12
CA LYS A 106 6.83 17.95 -9.21
C LYS A 106 6.38 16.75 -8.41
N VAL A 107 5.10 16.75 -7.99
CA VAL A 107 4.42 15.60 -7.39
C VAL A 107 3.33 15.14 -8.35
N ARG A 108 3.34 13.84 -8.71
CA ARG A 108 2.29 13.23 -9.52
C ARG A 108 1.51 12.24 -8.66
N ALA A 109 0.19 12.32 -8.73
CA ALA A 109 -0.75 11.47 -8.02
C ALA A 109 -1.97 11.19 -8.90
N LEU A 110 -2.78 10.17 -8.56
CA LEU A 110 -4.07 9.95 -9.20
C LEU A 110 -5.04 11.06 -8.79
N ASP A 111 -5.15 11.35 -7.48
CA ASP A 111 -5.97 12.44 -6.98
C ASP A 111 -5.39 13.80 -7.41
N PRO A 112 -6.18 14.64 -8.13
CA PRO A 112 -5.75 15.98 -8.51
C PRO A 112 -5.37 16.89 -7.33
N ALA A 113 -5.97 16.71 -6.16
CA ALA A 113 -5.73 17.53 -4.97
C ALA A 113 -4.31 17.35 -4.39
N LEU A 114 -3.66 16.23 -4.70
CA LEU A 114 -2.32 15.90 -4.21
C LEU A 114 -1.20 16.25 -5.19
N ARG A 115 -1.55 16.76 -6.37
CA ARG A 115 -0.59 17.07 -7.44
C ARG A 115 0.11 18.41 -7.20
N LEU A 116 1.40 18.45 -7.52
CA LEU A 116 2.16 19.69 -7.64
C LEU A 116 2.78 19.76 -9.03
N GLY A 117 2.15 20.54 -9.92
CA GLY A 117 2.45 20.61 -11.35
C GLY A 117 1.24 20.17 -12.18
N ASP A 118 1.42 20.21 -13.51
CA ASP A 118 0.32 20.03 -14.47
C ASP A 118 0.00 18.57 -14.81
N GLU A 119 0.91 17.65 -14.42
CA GLU A 119 0.80 16.23 -14.77
C GLU A 119 0.31 15.38 -13.61
N GLY A 120 -0.73 14.59 -13.85
CA GLY A 120 -1.23 13.56 -12.94
C GLY A 120 -0.65 12.19 -13.23
N LEU A 121 -1.28 11.17 -12.62
CA LEU A 121 -1.11 9.76 -12.93
C LEU A 121 -2.43 9.19 -13.43
N ALA A 122 -2.34 8.26 -14.38
CA ALA A 122 -3.47 7.50 -14.88
C ALA A 122 -3.08 6.02 -15.04
N ALA A 123 -4.11 5.16 -15.10
CA ALA A 123 -3.93 3.73 -15.36
C ALA A 123 -3.16 3.49 -16.66
N GLY A 124 -2.10 2.69 -16.60
CA GLY A 124 -1.28 2.34 -17.76
C GLY A 124 -0.24 3.36 -18.15
N ASP A 125 -0.12 4.48 -17.45
CA ASP A 125 0.97 5.43 -17.67
C ASP A 125 2.32 4.74 -17.51
N VAL A 126 3.30 5.19 -18.31
CA VAL A 126 4.69 4.74 -18.21
C VAL A 126 5.57 5.94 -17.90
N ILE A 127 6.12 5.93 -16.69
CA ILE A 127 7.05 6.97 -16.22
C ILE A 127 8.45 6.58 -16.65
N ARG A 128 9.12 7.47 -17.39
CA ARG A 128 10.51 7.29 -17.84
C ARG A 128 11.38 8.42 -17.35
N THR A 129 12.45 8.07 -16.64
CA THR A 129 13.39 9.05 -16.06
C THR A 129 14.79 8.44 -15.99
N GLY A 130 15.78 9.02 -16.67
CA GLY A 130 17.17 8.58 -16.60
C GLY A 130 17.40 7.09 -16.95
N GLY A 131 16.58 6.53 -17.83
CA GLY A 131 16.61 5.10 -18.19
C GLY A 131 15.71 4.21 -17.34
N LEU A 132 15.26 4.69 -16.17
CA LEU A 132 14.26 4.00 -15.35
C LEU A 132 12.91 3.96 -16.07
N GLU A 133 12.21 2.82 -16.01
CA GLU A 133 10.82 2.66 -16.42
C GLU A 133 9.99 2.16 -15.24
N LEU A 134 8.91 2.89 -14.92
CA LEU A 134 7.87 2.49 -13.98
C LEU A 134 6.52 2.51 -14.69
N ARG A 135 5.73 1.46 -14.52
CA ARG A 135 4.38 1.34 -15.10
C ARG A 135 3.34 1.52 -14.00
N VAL A 136 2.39 2.43 -14.24
CA VAL A 136 1.31 2.72 -13.29
C VAL A 136 0.23 1.65 -13.38
N VAL A 137 -0.03 0.98 -12.27
CA VAL A 137 -1.04 -0.07 -12.14
C VAL A 137 -2.12 0.43 -11.19
N PRO A 138 -3.36 0.65 -11.65
CA PRO A 138 -4.43 1.09 -10.76
C PRO A 138 -4.82 -0.04 -9.82
N THR A 139 -4.86 0.24 -8.52
CA THR A 139 -5.20 -0.72 -7.48
C THR A 139 -6.16 -0.12 -6.44
N PRO A 140 -7.33 0.43 -6.88
CA PRO A 140 -8.31 0.96 -5.93
C PRO A 140 -8.80 -0.10 -4.97
N GLY A 141 -9.24 0.33 -3.81
CA GLY A 141 -9.88 -0.53 -2.82
C GLY A 141 -9.38 -0.36 -1.39
N HIS A 142 -8.08 -0.16 -1.15
CA HIS A 142 -7.60 0.36 0.13
C HIS A 142 -8.04 1.82 0.30
N THR A 143 -7.76 2.63 -0.72
CA THR A 143 -8.36 3.92 -1.03
C THR A 143 -8.82 3.92 -2.49
N SER A 144 -9.70 4.86 -2.86
CA SER A 144 -10.20 5.01 -4.23
C SER A 144 -9.09 5.45 -5.22
N ASP A 145 -8.05 6.14 -4.73
CA ASP A 145 -6.92 6.66 -5.50
C ASP A 145 -5.68 5.76 -5.48
N SER A 146 -5.76 4.55 -4.90
CA SER A 146 -4.61 3.66 -4.77
C SER A 146 -4.02 3.23 -6.11
N LEU A 147 -2.70 3.32 -6.18
CA LEU A 147 -1.87 2.90 -7.31
C LEU A 147 -0.72 1.99 -6.83
N CYS A 148 -0.32 1.06 -7.67
CA CYS A 148 0.96 0.37 -7.60
C CYS A 148 1.88 0.82 -8.73
N PHE A 149 3.19 0.68 -8.55
CA PHE A 149 4.17 0.95 -9.60
C PHE A 149 4.95 -0.32 -9.93
N HIS A 150 4.73 -0.86 -11.12
CA HIS A 150 5.48 -2.01 -11.61
C HIS A 150 6.85 -1.53 -12.10
N LEU A 151 7.92 -2.16 -11.61
CA LEU A 151 9.32 -1.96 -11.97
C LEU A 151 9.81 -3.20 -12.75
N PRO A 152 9.63 -3.24 -14.08
CA PRO A 152 9.89 -4.45 -14.88
C PRO A 152 11.33 -4.94 -14.79
N ALA A 153 12.30 -4.00 -14.79
CA ALA A 153 13.71 -4.31 -14.78
C ALA A 153 14.19 -5.09 -13.54
N ASP A 154 13.48 -4.94 -12.41
CA ASP A 154 13.75 -5.68 -11.18
C ASP A 154 12.71 -6.77 -10.90
N ARG A 155 11.73 -6.98 -11.81
CA ARG A 155 10.61 -7.89 -11.60
C ARG A 155 9.90 -7.60 -10.26
N ALA A 156 9.77 -6.33 -9.92
CA ALA A 156 9.25 -5.87 -8.65
C ALA A 156 8.02 -4.97 -8.83
N VAL A 157 7.17 -4.90 -7.79
CA VAL A 157 6.05 -3.99 -7.73
C VAL A 157 6.04 -3.24 -6.39
N LEU A 158 5.95 -1.91 -6.46
CA LEU A 158 5.74 -1.05 -5.30
C LEU A 158 4.25 -0.96 -5.08
N THR A 159 3.77 -1.43 -3.93
CA THR A 159 2.33 -1.68 -3.72
C THR A 159 1.64 -0.63 -2.86
N GLY A 160 2.38 0.34 -2.32
CA GLY A 160 1.80 1.18 -1.27
C GLY A 160 1.13 0.28 -0.23
N ASP A 161 -0.12 0.59 0.09
CA ASP A 161 -0.88 -0.16 1.08
C ASP A 161 -1.84 -1.22 0.47
N THR A 162 -1.72 -1.52 -0.81
CA THR A 162 -2.48 -2.62 -1.41
C THR A 162 -2.02 -3.98 -0.86
N ILE A 163 -0.71 -4.20 -0.72
CA ILE A 163 -0.12 -5.38 -0.06
C ILE A 163 0.98 -4.88 0.88
N LEU A 164 0.88 -5.24 2.15
CA LEU A 164 1.86 -4.92 3.19
C LEU A 164 2.87 -6.04 3.36
N GLY A 165 4.04 -5.71 3.85
CA GLY A 165 5.09 -6.69 4.11
C GLY A 165 4.78 -7.63 5.27
N ARG A 166 3.82 -7.29 6.12
CA ARG A 166 3.34 -8.10 7.23
C ARG A 166 1.91 -7.70 7.60
N GLY A 167 1.10 -8.66 8.09
CA GLY A 167 -0.32 -8.42 8.34
C GLY A 167 -1.13 -8.28 7.03
N THR A 168 -2.28 -7.65 7.12
CA THR A 168 -3.12 -7.32 5.97
C THR A 168 -3.62 -5.90 6.07
N THR A 169 -3.77 -5.23 4.93
CA THR A 169 -4.24 -3.84 4.89
C THR A 169 -5.68 -3.71 5.39
N VAL A 170 -6.05 -2.50 5.81
CA VAL A 170 -7.43 -2.13 6.13
C VAL A 170 -8.12 -1.65 4.85
N VAL A 171 -9.33 -2.12 4.59
CA VAL A 171 -10.22 -1.58 3.55
C VAL A 171 -11.26 -0.75 4.28
N ALA A 172 -11.04 0.57 4.34
CA ALA A 172 -11.81 1.47 5.20
C ALA A 172 -12.97 2.11 4.45
N HIS A 173 -14.20 1.57 4.65
CA HIS A 173 -15.41 2.23 4.15
C HIS A 173 -15.55 3.65 4.72
N PRO A 174 -16.01 4.67 3.94
CA PRO A 174 -16.62 4.55 2.59
C PRO A 174 -15.64 4.67 1.41
N ASP A 175 -14.44 5.19 1.59
CA ASP A 175 -13.49 5.36 0.49
C ASP A 175 -12.93 4.01 0.02
N GLY A 176 -12.54 3.15 0.97
CA GLY A 176 -12.11 1.79 0.69
C GLY A 176 -13.31 0.88 0.35
N ARG A 177 -13.21 0.13 -0.76
CA ARG A 177 -14.25 -0.77 -1.28
C ARG A 177 -13.69 -2.18 -1.48
N LEU A 178 -14.35 -3.18 -0.88
CA LEU A 178 -13.85 -4.56 -0.94
C LEU A 178 -13.86 -5.15 -2.35
N GLY A 179 -14.88 -4.85 -3.16
CA GLY A 179 -14.97 -5.32 -4.55
C GLY A 179 -13.79 -4.83 -5.39
N ASP A 180 -13.52 -3.53 -5.35
CA ASP A 180 -12.40 -2.91 -6.06
C ASP A 180 -11.06 -3.46 -5.58
N TYR A 181 -10.93 -3.69 -4.27
CA TYR A 181 -9.73 -4.28 -3.67
C TYR A 181 -9.47 -5.72 -4.15
N LEU A 182 -10.50 -6.55 -4.22
CA LEU A 182 -10.39 -7.91 -4.75
C LEU A 182 -9.98 -7.91 -6.23
N ASP A 183 -10.52 -7.00 -7.03
CA ASP A 183 -10.14 -6.85 -8.45
C ASP A 183 -8.70 -6.35 -8.59
N SER A 184 -8.26 -5.49 -7.69
CA SER A 184 -6.87 -5.02 -7.62
C SER A 184 -5.90 -6.16 -7.28
N LEU A 185 -6.23 -7.02 -6.33
CA LEU A 185 -5.44 -8.22 -6.03
C LEU A 185 -5.39 -9.18 -7.24
N ARG A 186 -6.50 -9.39 -7.96
CA ARG A 186 -6.52 -10.20 -9.18
C ARG A 186 -5.62 -9.59 -10.27
N ARG A 187 -5.59 -8.28 -10.41
CA ARG A 187 -4.70 -7.56 -11.33
C ARG A 187 -3.23 -7.74 -10.95
N LEU A 188 -2.89 -7.63 -9.66
CA LEU A 188 -1.53 -7.93 -9.18
C LEU A 188 -1.14 -9.39 -9.42
N ARG A 189 -2.07 -10.33 -9.24
CA ARG A 189 -1.86 -11.74 -9.59
C ARG A 189 -1.49 -11.92 -11.08
N SER A 190 -2.18 -11.23 -11.99
CA SER A 190 -1.83 -11.27 -13.41
C SER A 190 -0.40 -10.79 -13.65
N LEU A 191 0.05 -9.72 -12.96
CA LEU A 191 1.44 -9.27 -13.08
C LEU A 191 2.45 -10.33 -12.61
N THR A 192 2.14 -11.11 -11.58
CA THR A 192 3.06 -12.19 -11.14
C THR A 192 3.17 -13.32 -12.16
N VAL A 193 2.09 -13.62 -12.88
CA VAL A 193 2.03 -14.69 -13.88
C VAL A 193 2.55 -14.22 -15.25
N ASP A 194 2.06 -13.08 -15.72
CA ASP A 194 2.27 -12.63 -17.11
C ASP A 194 3.58 -11.85 -17.28
N ASP A 195 3.93 -11.00 -16.31
CA ASP A 195 5.14 -10.17 -16.32
C ASP A 195 6.26 -10.72 -15.42
N GLY A 196 6.00 -11.83 -14.71
CA GLY A 196 6.97 -12.50 -13.85
C GLY A 196 7.39 -11.66 -12.64
N VAL A 197 6.52 -10.80 -12.14
CA VAL A 197 6.78 -10.04 -10.90
C VAL A 197 7.00 -11.02 -9.75
N HIS A 198 8.12 -10.87 -9.06
CA HIS A 198 8.58 -11.76 -7.99
C HIS A 198 8.66 -11.05 -6.63
N THR A 199 8.98 -9.75 -6.63
CA THR A 199 9.24 -8.99 -5.41
C THR A 199 8.15 -7.94 -5.17
N VAL A 200 7.64 -7.86 -3.93
CA VAL A 200 6.78 -6.77 -3.46
C VAL A 200 7.59 -5.80 -2.62
N LEU A 201 7.51 -4.52 -2.95
CA LEU A 201 8.07 -3.38 -2.23
C LEU A 201 6.89 -2.62 -1.58
N PRO A 202 6.53 -2.94 -0.32
CA PRO A 202 5.30 -2.43 0.28
C PRO A 202 5.44 -1.03 0.87
N GLY A 203 4.31 -0.35 1.14
CA GLY A 203 4.28 0.90 1.90
C GLY A 203 4.67 0.71 3.37
N HIS A 204 4.38 -0.45 3.96
CA HIS A 204 4.73 -0.79 5.33
C HIS A 204 5.24 -2.23 5.46
N GLY A 205 6.16 -2.44 6.39
CA GLY A 205 6.73 -3.76 6.68
C GLY A 205 7.83 -4.18 5.70
N PRO A 206 8.33 -5.42 5.81
CA PRO A 206 9.46 -5.90 5.03
C PRO A 206 9.12 -6.16 3.57
N VAL A 207 10.15 -6.17 2.73
CA VAL A 207 10.07 -6.65 1.34
C VAL A 207 9.63 -8.11 1.32
N LEU A 208 8.77 -8.48 0.34
CA LEU A 208 8.35 -9.86 0.12
C LEU A 208 8.99 -10.37 -1.17
N GLU A 209 9.71 -11.49 -1.07
CA GLU A 209 10.43 -12.11 -2.20
C GLU A 209 9.57 -13.14 -2.97
N ASP A 210 8.31 -13.32 -2.55
CA ASP A 210 7.31 -14.17 -3.21
C ASP A 210 6.02 -13.37 -3.43
N ALA A 211 6.00 -12.57 -4.49
CA ALA A 211 4.84 -11.75 -4.82
C ALA A 211 3.59 -12.59 -5.12
N GLN A 212 3.75 -13.75 -5.78
CA GLN A 212 2.63 -14.63 -6.08
C GLN A 212 2.02 -15.20 -4.80
N GLY A 213 2.86 -15.75 -3.92
CA GLY A 213 2.40 -16.27 -2.63
C GLY A 213 1.74 -15.19 -1.77
N ALA A 214 2.27 -13.96 -1.79
CA ALA A 214 1.66 -12.84 -1.08
C ALA A 214 0.25 -12.52 -1.61
N VAL A 215 0.07 -12.42 -2.93
CA VAL A 215 -1.25 -12.14 -3.54
C VAL A 215 -2.25 -13.25 -3.24
N GLU A 216 -1.86 -14.52 -3.41
CA GLU A 216 -2.73 -15.67 -3.12
C GLU A 216 -3.11 -15.72 -1.64
N PHE A 217 -2.17 -15.42 -0.75
CA PHE A 217 -2.45 -15.29 0.67
C PHE A 217 -3.51 -14.22 0.95
N TYR A 218 -3.36 -13.01 0.38
CA TYR A 218 -4.33 -11.92 0.55
C TYR A 218 -5.72 -12.30 0.03
N LEU A 219 -5.81 -12.92 -1.16
CA LEU A 219 -7.08 -13.39 -1.72
C LEU A 219 -7.76 -14.43 -0.81
N ALA A 220 -7.01 -15.43 -0.33
CA ALA A 220 -7.52 -16.45 0.58
C ALA A 220 -7.96 -15.85 1.93
N HIS A 221 -7.16 -14.94 2.51
CA HIS A 221 -7.50 -14.23 3.73
C HIS A 221 -8.81 -13.44 3.60
N ARG A 222 -8.98 -12.68 2.49
CA ARG A 222 -10.21 -11.91 2.24
C ARG A 222 -11.42 -12.81 2.08
N ALA A 223 -11.30 -13.91 1.32
CA ALA A 223 -12.39 -14.88 1.17
C ALA A 223 -12.78 -15.51 2.52
N HIS A 224 -11.80 -15.86 3.35
CA HIS A 224 -12.04 -16.43 4.67
C HIS A 224 -12.75 -15.43 5.60
N ARG A 225 -12.27 -14.17 5.67
CA ARG A 225 -12.90 -13.13 6.49
C ARG A 225 -14.33 -12.82 6.02
N LEU A 226 -14.55 -12.77 4.71
CA LEU A 226 -15.89 -12.52 4.14
C LEU A 226 -16.88 -13.63 4.55
N ALA A 227 -16.47 -14.89 4.46
CA ALA A 227 -17.30 -16.03 4.91
C ALA A 227 -17.60 -15.99 6.43
N GLN A 228 -16.65 -15.52 7.24
CA GLN A 228 -16.89 -15.34 8.68
C GLN A 228 -17.91 -14.23 8.95
N VAL A 229 -17.85 -13.11 8.21
CA VAL A 229 -18.83 -12.01 8.33
C VAL A 229 -20.22 -12.48 7.88
N GLU A 230 -20.33 -13.18 6.76
CA GLU A 230 -21.58 -13.78 6.27
C GLU A 230 -22.21 -14.68 7.34
N THR A 231 -21.44 -15.62 7.89
CA THR A 231 -21.89 -16.48 8.98
C THR A 231 -22.30 -15.70 10.23
N ALA A 232 -21.59 -14.63 10.59
CA ALA A 232 -21.98 -13.79 11.73
C ALA A 232 -23.32 -13.10 11.51
N VAL A 233 -23.60 -12.61 10.29
CA VAL A 233 -24.90 -12.02 9.92
C VAL A 233 -26.01 -13.08 9.98
N GLU A 234 -25.79 -14.26 9.44
CA GLU A 234 -26.75 -15.39 9.54
C GLU A 234 -27.07 -15.77 10.99
N ASN A 235 -26.11 -15.63 11.91
CA ASN A 235 -26.27 -15.83 13.34
C ASN A 235 -26.89 -14.62 14.08
N GLY A 236 -27.35 -13.60 13.37
CA GLY A 236 -28.07 -12.45 13.92
C GLY A 236 -27.17 -11.26 14.35
N CYS A 237 -25.89 -11.23 13.97
CA CYS A 237 -25.04 -10.05 14.16
C CYS A 237 -25.35 -9.02 13.05
N LEU A 238 -26.27 -8.11 13.34
CA LEU A 238 -26.79 -7.16 12.34
C LEU A 238 -26.08 -5.79 12.35
N THR A 239 -25.15 -5.55 13.28
CA THR A 239 -24.38 -4.30 13.33
C THR A 239 -22.89 -4.58 13.15
N PRO A 240 -22.13 -3.61 12.58
CA PRO A 240 -20.69 -3.76 12.43
C PRO A 240 -19.96 -4.11 13.73
N GLU A 241 -20.35 -3.49 14.86
CA GLU A 241 -19.78 -3.71 16.17
C GLU A 241 -20.02 -5.16 16.65
N ALA A 242 -21.24 -5.70 16.42
CA ALA A 242 -21.57 -7.08 16.78
C ALA A 242 -20.76 -8.08 15.92
N VAL A 243 -20.59 -7.80 14.64
CA VAL A 243 -19.74 -8.61 13.73
C VAL A 243 -18.28 -8.56 14.18
N VAL A 244 -17.75 -7.37 14.52
CA VAL A 244 -16.38 -7.23 15.03
C VAL A 244 -16.20 -8.06 16.31
N ALA A 245 -17.13 -7.97 17.25
CA ALA A 245 -17.04 -8.70 18.52
C ALA A 245 -17.00 -10.24 18.31
N GLN A 246 -17.61 -10.75 17.26
CA GLN A 246 -17.62 -12.18 16.93
C GLN A 246 -16.42 -12.59 16.07
N VAL A 247 -16.14 -11.86 14.99
CA VAL A 247 -15.17 -12.25 13.95
C VAL A 247 -13.75 -11.86 14.30
N TYR A 248 -13.56 -10.80 15.11
CA TYR A 248 -12.26 -10.24 15.49
C TYR A 248 -12.01 -10.35 17.01
N ALA A 249 -12.63 -11.32 17.67
CA ALA A 249 -12.50 -11.53 19.12
C ALA A 249 -11.07 -11.82 19.56
N ASP A 250 -10.26 -12.42 18.68
CA ASP A 250 -8.84 -12.75 18.87
C ASP A 250 -7.89 -11.58 18.53
N VAL A 251 -8.40 -10.49 17.97
CA VAL A 251 -7.63 -9.31 17.60
C VAL A 251 -7.58 -8.33 18.77
N ASP A 252 -6.42 -7.66 18.95
CA ASP A 252 -6.27 -6.63 19.98
C ASP A 252 -7.37 -5.56 19.85
N ARG A 253 -7.99 -5.22 20.97
CA ARG A 253 -9.12 -4.28 21.01
C ARG A 253 -8.77 -2.88 20.51
N SER A 254 -7.51 -2.49 20.58
CA SER A 254 -7.04 -1.21 20.02
C SER A 254 -7.20 -1.14 18.50
N LEU A 255 -7.29 -2.29 17.82
CA LEU A 255 -7.50 -2.41 16.36
C LEU A 255 -8.99 -2.57 15.98
N TRP A 256 -9.89 -2.69 16.93
CA TRP A 256 -11.32 -2.87 16.66
C TRP A 256 -11.95 -1.72 15.85
N PRO A 257 -11.59 -0.43 16.07
CA PRO A 257 -12.08 0.64 15.20
C PRO A 257 -11.71 0.44 13.73
N ALA A 258 -10.47 0.00 13.45
CA ALA A 258 -10.04 -0.30 12.08
C ALA A 258 -10.72 -1.57 11.52
N ALA A 259 -10.94 -2.59 12.38
CA ALA A 259 -11.71 -3.77 12.02
C ALA A 259 -13.17 -3.41 11.67
N GLU A 260 -13.79 -2.46 12.37
CA GLU A 260 -15.15 -1.99 12.08
C GLU A 260 -15.24 -1.34 10.70
N TRP A 261 -14.28 -0.51 10.29
CA TRP A 261 -14.25 0.04 8.94
C TRP A 261 -14.17 -1.07 7.88
N SER A 262 -13.33 -2.09 8.11
CA SER A 262 -13.25 -3.24 7.21
C SER A 262 -14.54 -4.06 7.19
N VAL A 263 -15.20 -4.25 8.33
CA VAL A 263 -16.50 -4.95 8.42
C VAL A 263 -17.57 -4.18 7.65
N ARG A 264 -17.62 -2.85 7.74
CA ARG A 264 -18.55 -2.04 6.94
C ARG A 264 -18.35 -2.25 5.45
N ALA A 265 -17.12 -2.26 4.95
CA ALA A 265 -16.81 -2.57 3.55
C ALA A 265 -17.20 -4.00 3.15
N GLN A 266 -17.08 -4.96 4.07
CA GLN A 266 -17.48 -6.36 3.84
C GLN A 266 -19.00 -6.51 3.81
N LEU A 267 -19.72 -5.86 4.71
CA LEU A 267 -21.18 -5.87 4.74
C LEU A 267 -21.76 -5.21 3.47
N GLU A 268 -21.23 -4.06 3.06
CA GLU A 268 -21.61 -3.41 1.80
C GLU A 268 -21.41 -4.37 0.62
N TYR A 269 -20.24 -5.01 0.52
CA TYR A 269 -19.96 -5.98 -0.53
C TYR A 269 -20.96 -7.15 -0.55
N LEU A 270 -21.26 -7.73 0.62
CA LEU A 270 -22.22 -8.83 0.73
C LEU A 270 -23.64 -8.41 0.32
N GLN A 271 -24.07 -7.19 0.70
CA GLN A 271 -25.37 -6.63 0.33
C GLN A 271 -25.46 -6.37 -1.18
N ASP A 272 -24.44 -5.74 -1.76
CA ASP A 272 -24.39 -5.44 -3.21
C ASP A 272 -24.45 -6.71 -4.06
N HIS A 273 -23.98 -7.84 -3.54
CA HIS A 273 -24.01 -9.14 -4.21
C HIS A 273 -25.22 -10.02 -3.82
N GLY A 274 -26.14 -9.50 -3.00
CA GLY A 274 -27.33 -10.22 -2.56
C GLY A 274 -27.05 -11.46 -1.67
N LEU A 275 -25.89 -11.49 -1.03
CA LEU A 275 -25.47 -12.60 -0.14
C LEU A 275 -26.03 -12.45 1.28
N ILE A 276 -26.36 -11.23 1.68
CA ILE A 276 -27.05 -10.92 2.93
C ILE A 276 -28.21 -9.94 2.66
N PRO A 277 -29.26 -9.88 3.51
CA PRO A 277 -30.31 -8.89 3.40
C PRO A 277 -29.74 -7.46 3.48
N GLY A 278 -30.37 -6.52 2.73
CA GLY A 278 -30.07 -5.09 2.90
C GLY A 278 -30.36 -4.66 4.33
N GLY A 279 -29.46 -3.86 4.92
CA GLY A 279 -29.69 -3.27 6.24
C GLY A 279 -30.90 -2.34 6.22
N PRO A 280 -31.51 -2.02 7.37
CA PRO A 280 -32.51 -0.96 7.44
C PRO A 280 -31.85 0.35 7.00
N GLU A 281 -32.57 1.10 6.14
CA GLU A 281 -32.19 2.45 5.68
C GLU A 281 -31.98 3.43 6.84
#